data_8faa59cd200750daf04e8c1df1527959
#
_entry.id   8faa59cd200750daf04e8c1df1527959
#
_cell.length_a   1.000
_cell.length_b   1.000
_cell.length_c   1.000
_cell.angle_alpha   90.00
_cell.angle_beta   90.00
_cell.angle_gamma   90.00
#
_symmetry.space_group_name_H-M   'P 1'
#
loop_
_entity.id
_entity.type
_entity.pdbx_description
1 polymer ?
#
loop_
_entity_poly.entity_id
_entity_poly.type
_entity_poly.pdbx_seq_one_letter_code
_entity_poly.pdbx_strand_id
1 'polypeptide(L)'
;MADVKVNITFNKNATLEKLMDRHKAAQFAMSKQALKDCNEYCPKDAGTLESSSQTFTDYENGILKWQTPYARYLYYGIVMVDPKTGKACFPIDDQLYSRKNVSKVKSNREIKYNGRGRKLWAEAAAAEHKDDWLLIYEKVFKGGR
;
A
#
# COMPACT_ATOMS: atom_id res chain seq x y z
N MET A 1 7.74 60.39 -24.72
CA MET A 1 7.95 59.13 -24.07
C MET A 1 7.08 58.05 -24.72
N ALA A 2 7.66 56.99 -25.13
CA ALA A 2 6.91 55.84 -25.63
C ALA A 2 6.44 54.98 -24.46
N ASP A 3 5.14 54.79 -24.35
CA ASP A 3 4.57 53.86 -23.37
C ASP A 3 4.63 52.45 -23.91
N VAL A 4 5.33 51.56 -23.16
CA VAL A 4 5.39 50.15 -23.49
C VAL A 4 4.32 49.40 -22.66
N LYS A 5 3.31 48.86 -23.35
CA LYS A 5 2.30 48.01 -22.73
C LYS A 5 2.68 46.55 -22.94
N VAL A 6 2.87 45.81 -21.83
CA VAL A 6 3.12 44.38 -21.88
C VAL A 6 1.84 43.67 -21.43
N ASN A 7 1.24 42.90 -22.34
CA ASN A 7 0.08 42.10 -22.06
C ASN A 7 0.53 40.65 -21.79
N ILE A 8 0.36 40.18 -20.56
CA ILE A 8 0.64 38.78 -20.20
C ILE A 8 -0.69 38.06 -20.12
N THR A 9 -0.89 37.11 -21.02
CA THR A 9 -2.06 36.23 -20.98
C THR A 9 -1.68 34.94 -20.29
N PHE A 10 -2.33 34.65 -19.18
CA PHE A 10 -2.12 33.42 -18.40
C PHE A 10 -3.36 32.54 -18.50
N ASN A 11 -3.21 31.37 -19.12
CA ASN A 11 -4.27 30.36 -19.16
C ASN A 11 -4.24 29.51 -17.90
N LYS A 12 -5.03 29.87 -16.91
CA LYS A 12 -5.12 29.16 -15.61
C LYS A 12 -5.50 27.69 -15.77
N ASN A 13 -6.42 27.37 -16.68
CA ASN A 13 -6.90 26.02 -16.88
C ASN A 13 -5.80 25.13 -17.46
N ALA A 14 -5.12 25.56 -18.51
CA ALA A 14 -4.02 24.80 -19.11
C ALA A 14 -2.84 24.60 -18.14
N THR A 15 -2.54 25.60 -17.31
CA THR A 15 -1.50 25.49 -16.28
C THR A 15 -1.89 24.51 -15.18
N LEU A 16 -3.15 24.57 -14.72
CA LEU A 16 -3.67 23.64 -13.73
C LEU A 16 -3.65 22.20 -14.24
N GLU A 17 -4.06 21.97 -15.48
CA GLU A 17 -3.99 20.64 -16.12
C GLU A 17 -2.56 20.08 -16.14
N LYS A 18 -1.58 20.91 -16.53
CA LYS A 18 -0.17 20.50 -16.52
C LYS A 18 0.35 20.14 -15.12
N LEU A 19 -0.05 20.91 -14.10
CA LEU A 19 0.31 20.63 -12.72
C LEU A 19 -0.35 19.34 -12.23
N MET A 20 -1.60 19.11 -12.59
CA MET A 20 -2.31 17.87 -12.26
C MET A 20 -1.68 16.65 -12.94
N ASP A 21 -1.28 16.76 -14.19
CA ASP A 21 -0.60 15.69 -14.92
C ASP A 21 0.76 15.36 -14.29
N ARG A 22 1.51 16.39 -13.91
CA ARG A 22 2.77 16.21 -13.18
C ARG A 22 2.55 15.56 -11.81
N HIS A 23 1.52 15.96 -11.09
CA HIS A 23 1.15 15.37 -9.82
C HIS A 23 0.81 13.87 -9.98
N LYS A 24 -0.01 13.51 -10.95
CA LYS A 24 -0.36 12.12 -11.22
C LYS A 24 0.86 11.27 -11.56
N ALA A 25 1.74 11.77 -12.43
CA ALA A 25 2.97 11.09 -12.78
C ALA A 25 3.91 10.90 -11.59
N ALA A 26 4.07 11.94 -10.76
CA ALA A 26 4.87 11.89 -9.54
C ALA A 26 4.27 10.94 -8.51
N GLN A 27 2.97 10.99 -8.33
CA GLN A 27 2.23 10.11 -7.43
C GLN A 27 2.35 8.65 -7.86
N PHE A 28 2.23 8.38 -9.15
CA PHE A 28 2.40 7.04 -9.71
C PHE A 28 3.81 6.48 -9.43
N ALA A 29 4.85 7.24 -9.73
CA ALA A 29 6.23 6.83 -9.52
C ALA A 29 6.55 6.58 -8.04
N MET A 30 6.11 7.48 -7.17
CA MET A 30 6.28 7.34 -5.72
C MET A 30 5.54 6.13 -5.19
N SER A 31 4.29 5.93 -5.58
CA SER A 31 3.46 4.81 -5.13
C SER A 31 4.01 3.47 -5.57
N LYS A 32 4.56 3.41 -6.79
CA LYS A 32 5.20 2.19 -7.31
C LYS A 32 6.42 1.79 -6.49
N GLN A 33 7.27 2.75 -6.14
CA GLN A 33 8.42 2.49 -5.28
C GLN A 33 8.00 2.16 -3.84
N ALA A 34 7.04 2.90 -3.29
CA ALA A 34 6.53 2.64 -1.95
C ALA A 34 5.92 1.24 -1.82
N LEU A 35 5.16 0.79 -2.81
CA LEU A 35 4.61 -0.57 -2.82
C LEU A 35 5.71 -1.63 -2.84
N LYS A 36 6.75 -1.43 -3.63
CA LYS A 36 7.90 -2.33 -3.69
C LYS A 36 8.58 -2.45 -2.32
N ASP A 37 8.86 -1.31 -1.68
CA ASP A 37 9.51 -1.27 -0.37
C ASP A 37 8.61 -1.88 0.72
N CYS A 38 7.31 -1.60 0.71
CA CYS A 38 6.34 -2.23 1.62
C CYS A 38 6.30 -3.74 1.46
N ASN A 39 6.36 -4.25 0.23
CA ASN A 39 6.32 -5.68 -0.03
C ASN A 39 7.59 -6.42 0.40
N GLU A 40 8.69 -5.73 0.66
CA GLU A 40 9.86 -6.34 1.31
C GLU A 40 9.58 -6.78 2.75
N TYR A 41 8.73 -6.04 3.46
CA TYR A 41 8.30 -6.34 4.84
C TYR A 41 6.95 -7.06 4.92
N CYS A 42 6.27 -7.24 3.80
CA CYS A 42 5.02 -7.97 3.72
C CYS A 42 5.27 -9.45 3.96
N PRO A 43 4.46 -10.12 4.79
CA PRO A 43 4.59 -11.57 5.00
C PRO A 43 4.43 -12.35 3.69
N LYS A 44 5.36 -13.24 3.42
CA LYS A 44 5.37 -14.08 2.23
C LYS A 44 5.20 -15.54 2.61
N ASP A 45 4.08 -16.12 2.20
CA ASP A 45 3.86 -17.56 2.22
C ASP A 45 3.75 -18.05 0.77
N ALA A 46 2.56 -18.06 0.20
CA ALA A 46 2.37 -18.41 -1.23
C ALA A 46 2.52 -17.21 -2.20
N GLY A 47 2.85 -16.01 -1.72
CA GLY A 47 2.95 -14.79 -2.52
C GLY A 47 1.61 -14.17 -2.90
N THR A 48 0.50 -14.70 -2.45
CA THR A 48 -0.85 -14.23 -2.78
C THR A 48 -1.11 -12.82 -2.25
N LEU A 49 -0.63 -12.52 -1.06
CA LEU A 49 -0.80 -11.19 -0.44
C LEU A 49 -0.06 -10.11 -1.23
N GLU A 50 1.19 -10.37 -1.59
CA GLU A 50 2.01 -9.47 -2.42
C GLU A 50 1.39 -9.28 -3.81
N SER A 51 0.96 -10.36 -4.46
CA SER A 51 0.30 -10.30 -5.78
C SER A 51 -1.00 -9.51 -5.74
N SER A 52 -1.77 -9.61 -4.65
CA SER A 52 -2.99 -8.81 -4.48
C SER A 52 -2.69 -7.32 -4.44
N SER A 53 -1.58 -6.92 -3.84
CA SER A 53 -1.20 -5.51 -3.78
C SER A 53 -0.88 -4.92 -5.14
N GLN A 54 -0.25 -5.69 -6.01
CA GLN A 54 0.05 -5.26 -7.37
C GLN A 54 -1.22 -5.06 -8.21
N THR A 55 -2.23 -5.87 -7.97
CA THR A 55 -3.51 -5.80 -8.69
C THR A 55 -4.43 -4.69 -8.20
N PHE A 56 -4.50 -4.47 -6.89
CA PHE A 56 -5.50 -3.60 -6.26
C PHE A 56 -4.99 -2.22 -5.83
N THR A 57 -3.70 -1.96 -5.93
CA THR A 57 -3.13 -0.65 -5.64
C THR A 57 -3.51 0.36 -6.71
N ASP A 58 -3.99 1.51 -6.28
CA ASP A 58 -4.24 2.67 -7.14
C ASP A 58 -3.04 3.61 -7.11
N TYR A 59 -2.16 3.43 -8.06
CA TYR A 59 -0.90 4.17 -8.13
C TYR A 59 -1.10 5.67 -8.40
N GLU A 60 -2.10 6.04 -9.18
CA GLU A 60 -2.36 7.43 -9.53
C GLU A 60 -2.89 8.24 -8.34
N ASN A 61 -3.69 7.62 -7.48
CA ASN A 61 -4.21 8.23 -6.26
C ASN A 61 -3.36 7.95 -5.02
N GLY A 62 -2.28 7.18 -5.16
CA GLY A 62 -1.37 6.88 -4.06
C GLY A 62 -1.96 5.98 -2.98
N ILE A 63 -2.89 5.12 -3.34
CA ILE A 63 -3.54 4.19 -2.42
C ILE A 63 -2.93 2.80 -2.56
N LEU A 64 -2.09 2.43 -1.61
CA LEU A 64 -1.55 1.08 -1.52
C LEU A 64 -2.57 0.14 -0.87
N LYS A 65 -2.88 -0.98 -1.53
CA LYS A 65 -3.96 -1.86 -1.07
C LYS A 65 -3.57 -3.34 -1.19
N TRP A 66 -3.64 -4.04 -0.08
CA TRP A 66 -3.54 -5.50 -0.02
C TRP A 66 -4.92 -6.08 0.21
N GLN A 67 -5.42 -6.83 -0.75
CA GLN A 67 -6.79 -7.31 -0.73
C GLN A 67 -6.86 -8.84 -0.75
N THR A 68 -6.66 -9.42 0.42
CA THR A 68 -6.94 -10.83 0.69
C THR A 68 -7.81 -10.93 1.94
N PRO A 69 -8.57 -12.01 2.12
CA PRO A 69 -9.44 -12.18 3.30
C PRO A 69 -8.71 -12.09 4.64
N TYR A 70 -7.42 -12.41 4.65
CA TYR A 70 -6.57 -12.45 5.85
C TYR A 70 -5.59 -11.25 5.97
N ALA A 71 -5.52 -10.37 4.98
CA ALA A 71 -4.57 -9.24 4.95
C ALA A 71 -4.63 -8.39 6.21
N ARG A 72 -5.83 -8.06 6.66
CA ARG A 72 -6.05 -7.24 7.86
C ARG A 72 -5.48 -7.90 9.12
N TYR A 73 -5.67 -9.19 9.27
CA TYR A 73 -5.20 -9.92 10.45
C TYR A 73 -3.69 -10.05 10.46
N LEU A 74 -3.10 -10.31 9.31
CA LEU A 74 -1.65 -10.30 9.15
C LEU A 74 -1.05 -8.92 9.40
N TYR A 75 -1.72 -7.86 8.95
CA TYR A 75 -1.23 -6.51 9.16
C TYR A 75 -1.13 -6.12 10.63
N TYR A 76 -2.15 -6.43 11.41
CA TYR A 76 -2.16 -6.14 12.85
C TYR A 76 -1.49 -7.21 13.71
N GLY A 77 -1.13 -8.34 13.14
CA GLY A 77 -0.42 -9.39 13.85
C GLY A 77 -1.24 -10.18 14.87
N ILE A 78 -2.56 -10.22 14.70
CA ILE A 78 -3.46 -10.86 15.65
C ILE A 78 -4.04 -12.13 15.04
N VAL A 79 -3.91 -13.25 15.76
CA VAL A 79 -4.56 -14.50 15.37
C VAL A 79 -6.05 -14.42 15.66
N MET A 80 -6.85 -14.59 14.62
CA MET A 80 -8.30 -14.65 14.74
C MET A 80 -8.73 -16.10 14.92
N VAL A 81 -9.57 -16.36 15.90
CA VAL A 81 -10.01 -17.71 16.29
C VAL A 81 -11.52 -17.83 16.27
N ASP A 82 -11.99 -19.05 16.08
CA ASP A 82 -13.38 -19.41 16.26
C ASP A 82 -13.75 -19.28 17.77
N PRO A 83 -14.81 -18.54 18.10
CA PRO A 83 -15.17 -18.28 19.50
C PRO A 83 -15.53 -19.56 20.27
N LYS A 84 -15.97 -20.61 19.57
CA LYS A 84 -16.39 -21.86 20.18
C LYS A 84 -15.23 -22.86 20.37
N THR A 85 -14.32 -22.93 19.40
CA THR A 85 -13.22 -23.89 19.42
C THR A 85 -11.90 -23.29 19.90
N GLY A 86 -11.75 -21.97 19.90
CA GLY A 86 -10.51 -21.27 20.20
C GLY A 86 -9.39 -21.49 19.17
N LYS A 87 -9.72 -22.08 18.01
CA LYS A 87 -8.76 -22.38 16.93
C LYS A 87 -9.00 -21.46 15.73
N ALA A 88 -7.91 -21.09 15.05
CA ALA A 88 -7.98 -20.30 13.82
C ALA A 88 -8.57 -21.12 12.66
N CYS A 89 -8.18 -22.37 12.58
CA CYS A 89 -8.67 -23.37 11.63
C CYS A 89 -8.45 -24.77 12.23
N PHE A 90 -9.03 -25.77 11.62
CA PHE A 90 -8.86 -27.17 11.99
C PHE A 90 -8.56 -28.01 10.75
N PRO A 91 -7.69 -29.02 10.85
CA PRO A 91 -7.36 -29.89 9.73
C PRO A 91 -8.45 -30.94 9.51
N ILE A 92 -8.80 -31.15 8.25
CA ILE A 92 -9.59 -32.30 7.76
C ILE A 92 -8.87 -32.78 6.50
N ASP A 93 -8.43 -34.03 6.47
CA ASP A 93 -7.76 -34.62 5.30
C ASP A 93 -6.64 -33.75 4.73
N ASP A 94 -5.70 -33.32 5.58
CA ASP A 94 -4.56 -32.44 5.25
C ASP A 94 -4.91 -31.04 4.72
N GLN A 95 -6.18 -30.67 4.72
CA GLN A 95 -6.63 -29.31 4.40
C GLN A 95 -7.09 -28.55 5.64
N LEU A 96 -6.86 -27.25 5.64
CA LEU A 96 -7.25 -26.37 6.73
C LEU A 96 -8.64 -25.77 6.48
N TYR A 97 -9.56 -26.03 7.38
CA TYR A 97 -10.93 -25.52 7.31
C TYR A 97 -11.24 -24.59 8.47
N SER A 98 -12.13 -23.64 8.21
CA SER A 98 -12.79 -22.86 9.25
C SER A 98 -14.31 -22.99 9.08
N ARG A 99 -15.04 -22.87 10.19
CA ARG A 99 -16.50 -22.95 10.14
C ARG A 99 -17.06 -21.82 9.28
N LYS A 100 -17.95 -22.15 8.37
CA LYS A 100 -18.68 -21.18 7.55
C LYS A 100 -19.69 -20.42 8.42
N ASN A 101 -19.93 -19.14 8.07
CA ASN A 101 -20.90 -18.27 8.75
C ASN A 101 -20.65 -18.04 10.25
N VAL A 102 -19.40 -18.21 10.69
CA VAL A 102 -19.01 -17.91 12.05
C VAL A 102 -18.03 -16.75 12.05
N SER A 103 -18.40 -15.67 12.73
CA SER A 103 -17.51 -14.53 12.92
C SER A 103 -16.38 -14.92 13.87
N LYS A 104 -15.14 -14.83 13.41
CA LYS A 104 -13.95 -15.04 14.24
C LYS A 104 -13.75 -13.88 15.19
N VAL A 105 -13.23 -14.18 16.37
CA VAL A 105 -12.88 -13.19 17.41
C VAL A 105 -11.37 -13.07 17.56
N LYS A 106 -10.91 -11.93 18.06
CA LYS A 106 -9.50 -11.71 18.35
C LYS A 106 -9.06 -12.61 19.49
N SER A 107 -7.92 -13.28 19.32
CA SER A 107 -7.26 -14.01 20.40
C SER A 107 -6.16 -13.16 21.04
N ASN A 108 -5.60 -13.65 22.16
CA ASN A 108 -4.43 -13.04 22.80
C ASN A 108 -3.09 -13.52 22.16
N ARG A 109 -3.17 -14.25 21.06
CA ARG A 109 -1.99 -14.77 20.36
C ARG A 109 -1.57 -13.85 19.25
N GLU A 110 -0.27 -13.59 19.19
CA GLU A 110 0.33 -12.86 18.08
C GLU A 110 0.76 -13.82 16.96
N ILE A 111 0.70 -13.33 15.73
CA ILE A 111 1.16 -14.06 14.55
C ILE A 111 2.70 -14.08 14.56
N LYS A 112 3.27 -15.25 14.33
CA LYS A 112 4.70 -15.41 14.06
C LYS A 112 4.95 -15.27 12.56
N TYR A 113 5.85 -14.39 12.21
CA TYR A 113 6.22 -14.14 10.82
C TYR A 113 7.53 -14.84 10.46
N ASN A 114 7.62 -15.28 9.21
CA ASN A 114 8.83 -15.87 8.66
C ASN A 114 9.61 -14.84 7.84
N GLY A 115 10.95 -14.97 7.84
CA GLY A 115 11.82 -14.10 7.05
C GLY A 115 11.73 -12.64 7.47
N ARG A 116 11.60 -11.74 6.49
CA ARG A 116 11.48 -10.28 6.70
C ARG A 116 10.04 -9.81 6.99
N GLY A 117 9.07 -10.69 6.87
CA GLY A 117 7.67 -10.37 7.12
C GLY A 117 7.44 -9.88 8.55
N ARG A 118 6.64 -8.83 8.71
CA ARG A 118 6.28 -8.29 10.02
C ARG A 118 4.90 -7.65 10.00
N LYS A 119 4.33 -7.47 11.19
CA LYS A 119 3.13 -6.64 11.34
C LYS A 119 3.42 -5.19 10.98
N LEU A 120 2.40 -4.44 10.58
CA LEU A 120 2.50 -3.03 10.23
C LEU A 120 3.59 -2.77 9.17
N TRP A 121 3.67 -3.64 8.15
CA TRP A 121 4.74 -3.58 7.15
C TRP A 121 4.78 -2.28 6.36
N ALA A 122 3.63 -1.63 6.13
CA ALA A 122 3.61 -0.34 5.47
C ALA A 122 4.22 0.77 6.34
N GLU A 123 3.96 0.75 7.63
CA GLU A 123 4.55 1.70 8.58
C GLU A 123 6.05 1.44 8.76
N ALA A 124 6.46 0.18 8.79
CA ALA A 124 7.87 -0.19 8.86
C ALA A 124 8.65 0.29 7.62
N ALA A 125 8.10 0.10 6.43
CA ALA A 125 8.68 0.61 5.20
C ALA A 125 8.74 2.14 5.17
N ALA A 126 7.68 2.81 5.59
CA ALA A 126 7.63 4.27 5.65
C ALA A 126 8.67 4.84 6.63
N ALA A 127 8.91 4.18 7.75
CA ALA A 127 9.93 4.62 8.72
C ALA A 127 11.35 4.66 8.11
N GLU A 128 11.63 3.75 7.19
CA GLU A 128 12.95 3.65 6.54
C GLU A 128 13.03 4.43 5.22
N HIS A 129 11.97 4.46 4.43
CA HIS A 129 12.01 4.89 3.03
C HIS A 129 11.17 6.12 2.69
N LYS A 130 10.47 6.71 3.66
CA LYS A 130 9.59 7.86 3.41
C LYS A 130 10.30 9.02 2.70
N ASP A 131 11.51 9.34 3.11
CA ASP A 131 12.28 10.43 2.52
C ASP A 131 12.67 10.12 1.07
N ASP A 132 13.00 8.87 0.77
CA ASP A 132 13.29 8.42 -0.59
C ASP A 132 12.06 8.52 -1.50
N TRP A 133 10.88 8.18 -0.98
CA TRP A 133 9.63 8.32 -1.71
C TRP A 133 9.32 9.78 -2.05
N LEU A 134 9.54 10.69 -1.09
CA LEU A 134 9.37 12.12 -1.30
C LEU A 134 10.34 12.67 -2.33
N LEU A 135 11.60 12.22 -2.34
CA LEU A 135 12.58 12.58 -3.35
C LEU A 135 12.17 12.13 -4.75
N ILE A 136 11.63 10.93 -4.89
CA ILE A 136 11.10 10.43 -6.16
C ILE A 136 9.94 11.30 -6.64
N TYR A 137 9.00 11.61 -5.74
CA TYR A 137 7.89 12.49 -6.06
C TYR A 137 8.36 13.86 -6.56
N GLU A 138 9.25 14.51 -5.82
CA GLU A 138 9.79 15.82 -6.20
C GLU A 138 10.50 15.77 -7.56
N LYS A 139 11.32 14.77 -7.78
CA LYS A 139 12.09 14.62 -9.02
C LYS A 139 11.16 14.49 -10.22
N VAL A 140 10.14 13.66 -10.16
CA VAL A 140 9.18 13.48 -11.25
C VAL A 140 8.29 14.72 -11.42
N PHE A 141 7.82 15.32 -10.32
CA PHE A 141 7.00 16.51 -10.35
C PHE A 141 7.71 17.69 -11.00
N LYS A 142 9.00 17.86 -10.74
CA LYS A 142 9.84 18.89 -11.37
C LYS A 142 10.20 18.57 -12.84
N GLY A 143 9.74 17.43 -13.38
CA GLY A 143 10.06 16.98 -14.72
C GLY A 143 11.48 16.39 -14.84
N GLY A 144 12.08 15.94 -13.72
CA GLY A 144 13.34 15.21 -13.71
C GLY A 144 13.19 13.83 -14.35
N ARG A 145 14.18 13.45 -15.09
CA ARG A 145 14.25 12.13 -15.77
C ARG A 145 15.09 11.15 -14.97
#